data_f21803d389d0e30cac9cb0b8b4340754
#
_entry.id   f21803d389d0e30cac9cb0b8b4340754
#
_cell.length_a   1.000
_cell.length_b   1.000
_cell.length_c   1.000
_cell.angle_alpha   90.00
_cell.angle_beta   90.00
_cell.angle_gamma   90.00
#
_symmetry.space_group_name_H-M   'P 1'
#
loop_
_entity.id
_entity.type
_entity.pdbx_description
1 polymer ?
#
loop_
_entity_poly.entity_id
_entity_poly.type
_entity_poly.pdbx_seq_one_letter_code
_entity_poly.pdbx_strand_id
1 'polypeptide(L)'
;MPTAAPIIGIVRHSINVDGEGVCTLVAFHSCTLKCKYCLNPHSLSGVEKYKKITPEALLERVKVDDLYFQATNGGITFGGGEPMLRAEFIEEFKRICPSNWRISIETALNVEQSFVRRLFNVIDHYYIDIKDINNSIYESYTSKSNQQVIENLKFLAQHGLADKITIRVPLIPGFNTADDQEKSIAFLKELGFKNFNRFTYLTDTERSD
;
A
#
# COMPACT_ATOMS: atom_id res chain seq x y z
N MET A 1 -6.26 19.94 -16.73
CA MET A 1 -7.52 19.46 -16.11
C MET A 1 -7.12 18.86 -14.78
N PRO A 2 -7.91 18.98 -13.70
CA PRO A 2 -7.57 18.36 -12.43
C PRO A 2 -7.43 16.84 -12.60
N THR A 3 -6.42 16.26 -11.98
CA THR A 3 -6.12 14.83 -12.02
C THR A 3 -7.23 14.08 -11.28
N ALA A 4 -8.02 13.28 -11.97
CA ALA A 4 -9.06 12.46 -11.34
C ALA A 4 -8.62 11.00 -11.27
N ALA A 5 -8.82 10.34 -10.12
CA ALA A 5 -8.47 8.94 -9.92
C ALA A 5 -9.71 8.06 -9.71
N PRO A 6 -9.69 6.81 -10.20
CA PRO A 6 -10.74 5.84 -9.97
C PRO A 6 -10.64 5.28 -8.54
N ILE A 7 -11.60 5.59 -7.67
CA ILE A 7 -11.68 5.16 -6.29
C ILE A 7 -12.78 4.11 -6.16
N ILE A 8 -12.45 2.94 -5.58
CA ILE A 8 -13.39 1.84 -5.32
C ILE A 8 -14.04 1.92 -3.94
N GLY A 9 -13.38 2.58 -2.98
CA GLY A 9 -13.91 2.73 -1.62
C GLY A 9 -13.18 3.79 -0.80
N ILE A 10 -13.86 4.32 0.19
CA ILE A 10 -13.31 5.17 1.25
C ILE A 10 -13.81 4.56 2.56
N VAL A 11 -12.87 4.04 3.37
CA VAL A 11 -13.16 3.45 4.69
C VAL A 11 -12.65 4.41 5.75
N ARG A 12 -13.58 5.00 6.49
CA ARG A 12 -13.27 5.99 7.51
C ARG A 12 -13.07 5.34 8.88
N HIS A 13 -12.30 6.00 9.74
CA HIS A 13 -12.07 5.64 11.14
C HIS A 13 -11.42 4.25 11.32
N SER A 14 -10.49 3.88 10.45
CA SER A 14 -9.62 2.73 10.70
C SER A 14 -8.63 3.09 11.81
N ILE A 15 -8.59 2.27 12.87
CA ILE A 15 -7.78 2.54 14.06
C ILE A 15 -6.62 1.55 14.11
N ASN A 16 -5.39 2.02 13.87
CA ASN A 16 -4.16 1.23 13.90
C ASN A 16 -4.15 -0.02 12.98
N VAL A 17 -4.99 -0.04 11.95
CA VAL A 17 -5.05 -1.13 10.93
C VAL A 17 -4.36 -0.66 9.66
N ASP A 18 -4.84 0.44 9.09
CA ASP A 18 -4.33 0.98 7.83
C ASP A 18 -3.32 2.13 8.05
N GLY A 19 -2.85 2.33 9.28
CA GLY A 19 -1.92 3.41 9.66
C GLY A 19 -1.88 3.62 11.16
N GLU A 20 -1.03 4.53 11.63
CA GLU A 20 -1.01 4.96 13.03
C GLU A 20 -2.18 5.90 13.31
N GLY A 21 -2.75 5.79 14.52
CA GLY A 21 -3.88 6.61 14.95
C GLY A 21 -5.18 6.29 14.21
N VAL A 22 -6.03 7.27 14.04
CA VAL A 22 -7.24 7.18 13.24
C VAL A 22 -6.92 7.55 11.82
N CYS A 23 -7.15 6.63 10.88
CA CYS A 23 -6.89 6.83 9.45
C CYS A 23 -8.16 6.69 8.62
N THR A 24 -8.18 7.32 7.46
CA THR A 24 -9.15 7.04 6.40
C THR A 24 -8.42 6.35 5.26
N LEU A 25 -8.80 5.09 4.97
CA LEU A 25 -8.29 4.36 3.81
C LEU A 25 -9.02 4.80 2.54
N VAL A 26 -8.26 5.22 1.54
CA VAL A 26 -8.73 5.55 0.20
C VAL A 26 -8.24 4.48 -0.76
N ALA A 27 -9.15 3.63 -1.21
CA ALA A 27 -8.85 2.48 -2.03
C ALA A 27 -9.00 2.81 -3.52
N PHE A 28 -7.88 2.73 -4.27
CA PHE A 28 -7.87 2.94 -5.72
C PHE A 28 -8.20 1.67 -6.50
N HIS A 29 -8.75 1.86 -7.69
CA HIS A 29 -8.93 0.84 -8.70
C HIS A 29 -7.63 0.60 -9.47
N SER A 30 -7.43 -0.61 -9.96
CA SER A 30 -6.31 -1.13 -10.75
C SER A 30 -5.09 -1.53 -9.90
N CYS A 31 -4.48 -2.63 -10.30
CA CYS A 31 -3.26 -3.15 -9.69
C CYS A 31 -2.35 -3.75 -10.76
N THR A 32 -1.06 -3.75 -10.51
CA THR A 32 -0.05 -4.41 -11.36
C THR A 32 0.00 -5.92 -11.16
N LEU A 33 -0.49 -6.42 -10.03
CA LEU A 33 -0.47 -7.83 -9.63
C LEU A 33 -1.84 -8.51 -9.81
N LYS A 34 -1.81 -9.85 -9.82
CA LYS A 34 -2.99 -10.74 -9.83
C LYS A 34 -2.89 -11.75 -8.68
N CYS A 35 -2.78 -11.24 -7.45
CA CYS A 35 -2.63 -12.08 -6.27
C CYS A 35 -3.80 -13.06 -6.11
N LYS A 36 -3.51 -14.31 -5.77
CA LYS A 36 -4.52 -15.38 -5.64
C LYS A 36 -5.52 -15.13 -4.50
N TYR A 37 -5.07 -14.55 -3.39
CA TYR A 37 -5.92 -14.17 -2.24
C TYR A 37 -6.10 -12.64 -2.15
N CYS A 38 -6.42 -12.01 -3.30
CA CYS A 38 -6.64 -10.57 -3.34
C CYS A 38 -7.87 -10.17 -2.52
N LEU A 39 -7.71 -9.20 -1.61
CA LEU A 39 -8.83 -8.64 -0.82
C LEU A 39 -9.77 -7.78 -1.68
N ASN A 40 -9.26 -7.24 -2.79
CA ASN A 40 -9.97 -6.35 -3.69
C ASN A 40 -10.02 -6.93 -5.13
N PRO A 41 -10.56 -8.15 -5.36
CA PRO A 41 -10.56 -8.78 -6.68
C PRO A 41 -11.34 -7.95 -7.71
N HIS A 42 -12.30 -7.16 -7.25
CA HIS A 42 -13.08 -6.24 -8.09
C HIS A 42 -12.24 -5.08 -8.64
N SER A 43 -11.10 -4.76 -8.03
CA SER A 43 -10.17 -3.76 -8.57
C SER A 43 -9.45 -4.23 -9.84
N LEU A 44 -9.48 -5.54 -10.11
CA LEU A 44 -8.82 -6.20 -11.24
C LEU A 44 -9.81 -6.58 -12.35
N SER A 45 -11.09 -6.67 -12.03
CA SER A 45 -12.14 -7.00 -13.01
C SER A 45 -12.45 -5.76 -13.86
N GLY A 46 -12.59 -5.93 -15.17
CA GLY A 46 -13.02 -4.85 -16.08
C GLY A 46 -14.45 -4.33 -15.84
N VAL A 47 -15.11 -4.78 -14.76
CA VAL A 47 -16.41 -4.27 -14.31
C VAL A 47 -16.16 -2.99 -13.53
N GLU A 48 -16.52 -1.87 -14.15
CA GLU A 48 -16.32 -0.52 -13.61
C GLU A 48 -17.20 -0.22 -12.39
N LYS A 49 -16.81 -0.69 -11.21
CA LYS A 49 -17.40 -0.26 -9.94
C LYS A 49 -16.48 0.74 -9.22
N TYR A 50 -16.15 1.84 -9.87
CA TYR A 50 -15.40 2.93 -9.26
C TYR A 50 -16.04 4.28 -9.52
N LYS A 51 -15.67 5.28 -8.71
CA LYS A 51 -16.02 6.68 -8.95
C LYS A 51 -14.74 7.46 -9.27
N LYS A 52 -14.74 8.24 -10.35
CA LYS A 52 -13.66 9.20 -10.62
C LYS A 52 -13.83 10.39 -9.68
N ILE A 53 -12.82 10.67 -8.88
CA ILE A 53 -12.81 11.71 -7.86
C ILE A 53 -11.53 12.53 -8.03
N THR A 54 -11.62 13.87 -7.95
CA THR A 54 -10.45 14.76 -7.93
C THR A 54 -9.88 14.88 -6.51
N PRO A 55 -8.62 15.35 -6.34
CA PRO A 55 -8.04 15.59 -5.01
C PRO A 55 -8.89 16.52 -4.16
N GLU A 56 -9.47 17.58 -4.74
CA GLU A 56 -10.33 18.53 -4.02
C GLU A 56 -11.63 17.87 -3.56
N ALA A 57 -12.26 17.08 -4.44
CA ALA A 57 -13.47 16.35 -4.10
C ALA A 57 -13.22 15.26 -3.04
N LEU A 58 -12.01 14.66 -3.02
CA LEU A 58 -11.61 13.76 -1.94
C LEU A 58 -11.45 14.53 -0.63
N LEU A 59 -10.72 15.65 -0.64
CA LEU A 59 -10.51 16.49 0.55
C LEU A 59 -11.84 16.89 1.19
N GLU A 60 -12.81 17.36 0.40
CA GLU A 60 -14.14 17.71 0.89
C GLU A 60 -14.86 16.56 1.61
N ARG A 61 -14.62 15.32 1.19
CA ARG A 61 -15.24 14.13 1.80
C ARG A 61 -14.59 13.72 3.10
N VAL A 62 -13.26 13.87 3.22
CA VAL A 62 -12.49 13.36 4.36
C VAL A 62 -12.16 14.42 5.40
N LYS A 63 -12.32 15.72 5.08
CA LYS A 63 -12.05 16.81 6.04
C LYS A 63 -12.91 16.77 7.30
N VAL A 64 -14.05 16.09 7.26
CA VAL A 64 -14.90 15.87 8.43
C VAL A 64 -14.19 15.06 9.53
N ASP A 65 -13.12 14.32 9.18
CA ASP A 65 -12.32 13.50 10.08
C ASP A 65 -11.12 14.25 10.69
N ASP A 66 -10.92 15.53 10.34
CA ASP A 66 -9.76 16.34 10.73
C ASP A 66 -9.45 16.31 12.23
N LEU A 67 -10.47 16.44 13.09
CA LEU A 67 -10.29 16.39 14.54
C LEU A 67 -9.72 15.04 15.01
N TYR A 68 -10.14 13.93 14.40
CA TYR A 68 -9.61 12.60 14.73
C TYR A 68 -8.16 12.46 14.29
N PHE A 69 -7.83 12.96 13.08
CA PHE A 69 -6.46 12.93 12.58
C PHE A 69 -5.53 13.75 13.47
N GLN A 70 -5.91 14.96 13.83
CA GLN A 70 -5.12 15.80 14.72
C GLN A 70 -4.93 15.18 16.12
N ALA A 71 -6.01 14.64 16.71
CA ALA A 71 -5.97 14.07 18.05
C ALA A 71 -5.10 12.81 18.17
N THR A 72 -4.91 12.08 17.07
CA THR A 72 -4.27 10.76 17.07
C THR A 72 -2.99 10.70 16.21
N ASN A 73 -2.55 11.82 15.62
CA ASN A 73 -1.47 11.86 14.62
C ASN A 73 -1.74 10.94 13.41
N GLY A 74 -3.01 10.78 13.06
CA GLY A 74 -3.47 9.98 11.94
C GLY A 74 -3.56 10.75 10.62
N GLY A 75 -4.38 10.26 9.70
CA GLY A 75 -4.54 10.92 8.39
C GLY A 75 -5.11 10.02 7.31
N ILE A 76 -4.56 10.13 6.11
CA ILE A 76 -5.01 9.38 4.94
C ILE A 76 -4.03 8.26 4.60
N THR A 77 -4.56 7.06 4.38
CA THR A 77 -3.82 5.95 3.81
C THR A 77 -4.35 5.64 2.42
N PHE A 78 -3.48 5.70 1.43
CA PHE A 78 -3.80 5.30 0.07
C PHE A 78 -3.48 3.83 -0.16
N GLY A 79 -4.46 3.04 -0.64
CA GLY A 79 -4.34 1.59 -0.83
C GLY A 79 -5.32 1.07 -1.88
N GLY A 80 -5.80 -0.17 -1.67
CA GLY A 80 -6.80 -0.83 -2.53
C GLY A 80 -6.19 -1.72 -3.59
N GLY A 81 -6.06 -1.25 -4.84
CA GLY A 81 -5.25 -1.89 -5.88
C GLY A 81 -3.77 -1.58 -5.68
N GLU A 82 -3.12 -0.91 -6.67
CA GLU A 82 -1.76 -0.37 -6.50
C GLU A 82 -1.82 1.17 -6.52
N PRO A 83 -1.74 1.82 -5.35
CA PRO A 83 -1.92 3.27 -5.24
C PRO A 83 -0.80 4.07 -5.92
N MET A 84 0.41 3.54 -6.05
CA MET A 84 1.51 4.24 -6.73
C MET A 84 1.21 4.54 -8.19
N LEU A 85 0.32 3.79 -8.84
CA LEU A 85 -0.18 4.11 -10.19
C LEU A 85 -0.95 5.46 -10.24
N ARG A 86 -1.26 6.03 -9.08
CA ARG A 86 -1.94 7.34 -8.91
C ARG A 86 -1.04 8.36 -8.23
N ALA A 87 0.27 8.25 -8.42
CA ALA A 87 1.27 9.12 -7.77
C ALA A 87 0.99 10.60 -7.98
N GLU A 88 0.55 11.01 -9.17
CA GLU A 88 0.17 12.39 -9.46
C GLU A 88 -1.00 12.88 -8.61
N PHE A 89 -2.04 12.08 -8.50
CA PHE A 89 -3.19 12.37 -7.65
C PHE A 89 -2.78 12.52 -6.17
N ILE A 90 -1.95 11.60 -5.67
CA ILE A 90 -1.48 11.60 -4.28
C ILE A 90 -0.64 12.85 -4.00
N GLU A 91 0.25 13.22 -4.92
CA GLU A 91 1.04 14.45 -4.83
C GLU A 91 0.16 15.70 -4.82
N GLU A 92 -0.84 15.79 -5.71
CA GLU A 92 -1.80 16.89 -5.72
C GLU A 92 -2.63 16.96 -4.44
N PHE A 93 -3.07 15.80 -3.93
CA PHE A 93 -3.79 15.74 -2.65
C PHE A 93 -2.93 16.24 -1.48
N LYS A 94 -1.66 15.82 -1.39
CA LYS A 94 -0.72 16.29 -0.32
C LYS A 94 -0.53 17.80 -0.35
N ARG A 95 -0.56 18.44 -1.53
CA ARG A 95 -0.42 19.90 -1.63
C ARG A 95 -1.61 20.69 -1.11
N ILE A 96 -2.80 20.10 -1.11
CA ILE A 96 -4.04 20.79 -0.71
C ILE A 96 -4.59 20.35 0.65
N CYS A 97 -4.18 19.18 1.16
CA CYS A 97 -4.61 18.73 2.48
C CYS A 97 -3.91 19.49 3.60
N PRO A 98 -4.47 19.55 4.82
CA PRO A 98 -3.80 20.12 5.99
C PRO A 98 -2.41 19.51 6.19
N SER A 99 -1.42 20.34 6.49
CA SER A 99 0.00 19.92 6.59
C SER A 99 0.26 18.94 7.74
N ASN A 100 -0.58 18.93 8.74
CA ASN A 100 -0.53 18.02 9.90
C ASN A 100 -1.19 16.65 9.65
N TRP A 101 -1.81 16.43 8.49
CA TRP A 101 -2.31 15.11 8.13
C TRP A 101 -1.17 14.21 7.67
N ARG A 102 -1.09 13.05 8.28
CA ARG A 102 -0.15 12.01 7.86
C ARG A 102 -0.64 11.35 6.56
N ILE A 103 0.23 11.24 5.58
CA ILE A 103 -0.05 10.54 4.33
C ILE A 103 0.71 9.23 4.31
N SER A 104 -0.01 8.12 4.37
CA SER A 104 0.53 6.77 4.30
C SER A 104 0.12 6.08 3.00
N ILE A 105 0.87 5.04 2.63
CA ILE A 105 0.58 4.25 1.42
C ILE A 105 0.74 2.76 1.71
N GLU A 106 -0.20 1.95 1.23
CA GLU A 106 -0.12 0.49 1.21
C GLU A 106 0.15 0.01 -0.21
N THR A 107 1.33 -0.53 -0.46
CA THR A 107 1.79 -0.87 -1.81
C THR A 107 2.47 -2.22 -1.85
N ALA A 108 2.30 -2.94 -2.98
CA ALA A 108 3.13 -4.11 -3.30
C ALA A 108 4.47 -3.73 -3.95
N LEU A 109 4.68 -2.45 -4.23
CA LEU A 109 5.91 -1.87 -4.80
C LEU A 109 6.31 -2.44 -6.19
N ASN A 110 5.43 -3.19 -6.85
CA ASN A 110 5.67 -3.74 -8.20
C ASN A 110 5.26 -2.72 -9.26
N VAL A 111 5.98 -1.61 -9.31
CA VAL A 111 5.75 -0.46 -10.20
C VAL A 111 7.06 0.08 -10.74
N GLU A 112 7.01 0.83 -11.83
CA GLU A 112 8.18 1.56 -12.31
C GLU A 112 8.73 2.50 -11.24
N GLN A 113 10.06 2.58 -11.14
CA GLN A 113 10.74 3.38 -10.12
C GLN A 113 10.40 4.88 -10.21
N SER A 114 9.96 5.36 -11.37
CA SER A 114 9.50 6.74 -11.58
C SER A 114 8.35 7.13 -10.64
N PHE A 115 7.40 6.22 -10.37
CA PHE A 115 6.32 6.44 -9.41
C PHE A 115 6.84 6.52 -7.97
N VAL A 116 7.81 5.67 -7.62
CA VAL A 116 8.44 5.67 -6.28
C VAL A 116 9.18 6.99 -6.05
N ARG A 117 9.97 7.44 -7.04
CA ARG A 117 10.70 8.72 -6.98
C ARG A 117 9.76 9.90 -6.81
N ARG A 118 8.62 9.91 -7.51
CA ARG A 118 7.64 10.99 -7.42
C ARG A 118 7.05 11.14 -6.03
N LEU A 119 6.82 10.01 -5.33
CA LEU A 119 6.21 9.98 -4.01
C LEU A 119 7.23 10.07 -2.86
N PHE A 120 8.51 10.12 -3.14
CA PHE A 120 9.60 10.08 -2.17
C PHE A 120 9.46 11.11 -1.02
N ASN A 121 9.11 12.35 -1.36
CA ASN A 121 8.94 13.45 -0.40
C ASN A 121 7.46 13.70 -0.04
N VAL A 122 6.56 12.86 -0.52
CA VAL A 122 5.10 13.02 -0.35
C VAL A 122 4.57 12.15 0.75
N ILE A 123 5.12 10.93 0.86
CA ILE A 123 4.64 9.89 1.77
C ILE A 123 5.37 10.00 3.11
N ASP A 124 4.60 10.03 4.19
CA ASP A 124 5.09 10.06 5.57
C ASP A 124 5.40 8.66 6.07
N HIS A 125 4.63 7.62 5.63
CA HIS A 125 4.88 6.23 5.98
C HIS A 125 4.46 5.25 4.87
N TYR A 126 5.29 4.22 4.65
CA TYR A 126 5.04 3.16 3.67
C TYR A 126 4.73 1.84 4.37
N TYR A 127 3.62 1.22 4.04
CA TYR A 127 3.31 -0.18 4.34
C TYR A 127 3.55 -0.99 3.07
N ILE A 128 4.64 -1.75 3.02
CA ILE A 128 5.04 -2.50 1.83
C ILE A 128 4.72 -3.98 2.02
N ASP A 129 3.82 -4.48 1.20
CA ASP A 129 3.46 -5.89 1.18
C ASP A 129 4.43 -6.69 0.29
N ILE A 130 5.52 -7.19 0.84
CA ILE A 130 6.37 -8.15 0.13
C ILE A 130 5.70 -9.53 0.13
N LYS A 131 5.38 -10.06 -1.05
CA LYS A 131 4.69 -11.37 -1.10
C LYS A 131 5.67 -12.51 -0.85
N ASP A 132 6.85 -12.46 -1.46
CA ASP A 132 8.02 -13.30 -1.16
C ASP A 132 9.26 -12.73 -1.85
N ILE A 133 10.47 -12.97 -1.31
CA ILE A 133 11.72 -12.62 -2.00
C ILE A 133 12.12 -13.70 -3.02
N ASN A 134 11.67 -14.93 -2.85
CA ASN A 134 11.85 -15.99 -3.83
C ASN A 134 10.96 -15.72 -5.05
N ASN A 135 11.59 -15.47 -6.20
CA ASN A 135 10.85 -15.11 -7.41
C ASN A 135 9.86 -16.19 -7.86
N SER A 136 10.19 -17.47 -7.72
CA SER A 136 9.29 -18.56 -8.10
C SER A 136 8.02 -18.58 -7.25
N ILE A 137 8.14 -18.35 -5.94
CA ILE A 137 7.00 -18.24 -5.02
C ILE A 137 6.19 -16.98 -5.38
N TYR A 138 6.87 -15.84 -5.54
CA TYR A 138 6.24 -14.58 -5.89
C TYR A 138 5.45 -14.67 -7.20
N GLU A 139 6.03 -15.26 -8.26
CA GLU A 139 5.36 -15.43 -9.56
C GLU A 139 4.16 -16.37 -9.48
N SER A 140 4.28 -17.48 -8.75
CA SER A 140 3.17 -18.44 -8.57
C SER A 140 1.97 -17.80 -7.90
N TYR A 141 2.20 -16.87 -6.96
CA TYR A 141 1.17 -16.18 -6.21
C TYR A 141 0.61 -14.94 -6.93
N THR A 142 1.47 -14.15 -7.58
CA THR A 142 1.10 -12.82 -8.11
C THR A 142 0.97 -12.76 -9.63
N SER A 143 1.49 -13.78 -10.35
CA SER A 143 1.63 -13.82 -11.81
C SER A 143 2.58 -12.74 -12.38
N LYS A 144 3.55 -12.28 -11.57
CA LYS A 144 4.57 -11.28 -11.94
C LYS A 144 5.90 -11.60 -11.28
N SER A 145 7.01 -11.15 -11.89
CA SER A 145 8.33 -11.19 -11.26
C SER A 145 8.43 -10.19 -10.11
N ASN A 146 9.21 -10.54 -9.07
CA ASN A 146 9.53 -9.64 -7.95
C ASN A 146 10.73 -8.72 -8.23
N GLN A 147 11.36 -8.80 -9.39
CA GLN A 147 12.57 -8.03 -9.70
C GLN A 147 12.38 -6.53 -9.44
N GLN A 148 11.27 -5.96 -9.95
CA GLN A 148 10.96 -4.55 -9.77
C GLN A 148 10.76 -4.17 -8.29
N VAL A 149 10.18 -5.07 -7.51
CA VAL A 149 10.01 -4.87 -6.05
C VAL A 149 11.37 -4.80 -5.35
N ILE A 150 12.26 -5.72 -5.67
CA ILE A 150 13.62 -5.77 -5.09
C ILE A 150 14.43 -4.52 -5.48
N GLU A 151 14.35 -4.07 -6.72
CA GLU A 151 15.00 -2.85 -7.19
C GLU A 151 14.48 -1.61 -6.44
N ASN A 152 13.16 -1.51 -6.28
CA ASN A 152 12.53 -0.40 -5.56
C ASN A 152 12.84 -0.43 -4.05
N LEU A 153 12.90 -1.60 -3.42
CA LEU A 153 13.32 -1.75 -2.02
C LEU A 153 14.77 -1.27 -1.83
N LYS A 154 15.69 -1.70 -2.69
CA LYS A 154 17.08 -1.23 -2.67
C LYS A 154 17.16 0.29 -2.83
N PHE A 155 16.39 0.85 -3.76
CA PHE A 155 16.32 2.29 -3.96
C PHE A 155 15.87 3.03 -2.70
N LEU A 156 14.78 2.59 -2.06
CA LEU A 156 14.25 3.22 -0.84
C LEU A 156 15.26 3.13 0.33
N ALA A 157 15.91 1.99 0.52
CA ALA A 157 16.93 1.79 1.54
C ALA A 157 18.15 2.71 1.34
N GLN A 158 18.67 2.79 0.10
CA GLN A 158 19.82 3.63 -0.26
C GLN A 158 19.56 5.13 -0.07
N HIS A 159 18.29 5.55 -0.11
CA HIS A 159 17.90 6.96 0.08
C HIS A 159 17.43 7.27 1.50
N GLY A 160 17.68 6.39 2.47
CA GLY A 160 17.45 6.65 3.89
C GLY A 160 15.98 6.59 4.33
N LEU A 161 15.10 5.93 3.57
CA LEU A 161 13.69 5.81 3.92
C LEU A 161 13.36 4.62 4.81
N ALA A 162 14.35 3.80 5.20
CA ALA A 162 14.10 2.55 5.95
C ALA A 162 13.28 2.76 7.24
N ASP A 163 13.48 3.87 7.94
CA ASP A 163 12.75 4.18 9.19
C ASP A 163 11.28 4.61 8.95
N LYS A 164 10.93 5.01 7.72
CA LYS A 164 9.56 5.34 7.31
C LYS A 164 8.80 4.14 6.72
N ILE A 165 9.36 2.95 6.79
CA ILE A 165 8.83 1.78 6.12
C ILE A 165 8.53 0.67 7.13
N THR A 166 7.31 0.16 7.08
CA THR A 166 6.93 -1.12 7.70
C THR A 166 6.72 -2.13 6.59
N ILE A 167 7.50 -3.23 6.62
CA ILE A 167 7.34 -4.29 5.64
C ILE A 167 6.42 -5.37 6.20
N ARG A 168 5.34 -5.64 5.50
CA ARG A 168 4.41 -6.71 5.78
C ARG A 168 4.89 -7.98 5.08
N VAL A 169 5.23 -9.01 5.86
CA VAL A 169 5.76 -10.28 5.38
C VAL A 169 4.76 -11.39 5.69
N PRO A 170 3.90 -11.75 4.73
CA PRO A 170 2.84 -12.73 4.96
C PRO A 170 3.34 -14.18 4.95
N LEU A 171 2.71 -15.03 5.76
CA LEU A 171 2.61 -16.46 5.50
C LEU A 171 1.39 -16.67 4.59
N ILE A 172 1.63 -17.24 3.39
CA ILE A 172 0.60 -17.40 2.35
C ILE A 172 0.31 -18.89 2.20
N PRO A 173 -0.81 -19.41 2.76
CA PRO A 173 -1.14 -20.83 2.70
C PRO A 173 -1.10 -21.38 1.27
N GLY A 174 -0.41 -22.50 1.07
CA GLY A 174 -0.27 -23.14 -0.24
C GLY A 174 0.79 -22.53 -1.17
N PHE A 175 1.48 -21.44 -0.77
CA PHE A 175 2.49 -20.78 -1.59
C PHE A 175 3.86 -20.70 -0.94
N ASN A 176 3.95 -20.25 0.32
CA ASN A 176 5.20 -20.16 1.04
C ASN A 176 5.11 -20.84 2.42
N THR A 177 6.26 -21.00 3.05
CA THR A 177 6.42 -21.61 4.37
C THR A 177 6.94 -20.58 5.39
N ALA A 178 6.95 -20.95 6.67
CA ALA A 178 7.57 -20.13 7.73
C ALA A 178 9.07 -19.89 7.46
N ASP A 179 9.77 -20.89 6.88
CA ASP A 179 11.18 -20.76 6.50
C ASP A 179 11.38 -19.74 5.36
N ASP A 180 10.49 -19.70 4.37
CA ASP A 180 10.52 -18.69 3.30
C ASP A 180 10.23 -17.27 3.84
N GLN A 181 9.31 -17.16 4.81
CA GLN A 181 9.06 -15.90 5.51
C GLN A 181 10.30 -15.42 6.26
N GLU A 182 11.02 -16.31 6.98
CA GLU A 182 12.26 -15.95 7.66
C GLU A 182 13.38 -15.55 6.69
N LYS A 183 13.52 -16.25 5.55
CA LYS A 183 14.48 -15.87 4.49
C LYS A 183 14.16 -14.49 3.92
N SER A 184 12.88 -14.20 3.70
CA SER A 184 12.44 -12.87 3.25
C SER A 184 12.84 -11.80 4.27
N ILE A 185 12.62 -12.02 5.56
CA ILE A 185 12.98 -11.08 6.62
C ILE A 185 14.50 -10.92 6.73
N ALA A 186 15.26 -12.00 6.64
CA ALA A 186 16.73 -11.93 6.67
C ALA A 186 17.28 -11.05 5.55
N PHE A 187 16.86 -11.29 4.32
CA PHE A 187 17.22 -10.46 3.16
C PHE A 187 16.86 -8.98 3.34
N LEU A 188 15.66 -8.70 3.85
CA LEU A 188 15.20 -7.32 4.05
C LEU A 188 15.98 -6.62 5.17
N LYS A 189 16.41 -7.34 6.22
CA LYS A 189 17.31 -6.82 7.26
C LYS A 189 18.69 -6.47 6.71
N GLU A 190 19.23 -7.27 5.77
CA GLU A 190 20.49 -6.96 5.09
C GLU A 190 20.40 -5.68 4.26
N LEU A 191 19.22 -5.34 3.72
CA LEU A 191 18.95 -4.05 3.06
C LEU A 191 18.79 -2.88 4.04
N GLY A 192 18.74 -3.13 5.36
CA GLY A 192 18.65 -2.10 6.40
C GLY A 192 17.25 -1.83 6.93
N PHE A 193 16.23 -2.59 6.53
CA PHE A 193 14.87 -2.45 7.07
C PHE A 193 14.79 -3.05 8.48
N LYS A 194 14.01 -2.42 9.37
CA LYS A 194 13.92 -2.79 10.79
C LYS A 194 12.49 -3.12 11.24
N ASN A 195 11.49 -2.53 10.60
CA ASN A 195 10.10 -2.66 11.02
C ASN A 195 9.39 -3.71 10.16
N PHE A 196 8.97 -4.81 10.80
CA PHE A 196 8.31 -5.93 10.14
C PHE A 196 6.98 -6.24 10.80
N ASN A 197 5.96 -6.47 9.98
CA ASN A 197 4.68 -7.02 10.39
C ASN A 197 4.51 -8.41 9.76
N ARG A 198 4.42 -9.44 10.60
CA ARG A 198 4.17 -10.83 10.20
C ARG A 198 2.70 -11.16 10.40
N PHE A 199 2.12 -11.77 9.43
CA PHE A 199 0.74 -12.24 9.52
C PHE A 199 0.51 -13.42 8.58
N THR A 200 -0.62 -14.10 8.73
CA THR A 200 -1.05 -15.18 7.84
C THR A 200 -2.24 -14.70 7.03
N TYR A 201 -2.24 -14.93 5.72
CA TYR A 201 -3.41 -14.68 4.89
C TYR A 201 -4.52 -15.65 5.25
N LEU A 202 -5.73 -15.12 5.41
CA LEU A 202 -6.93 -15.94 5.49
C LEU A 202 -7.27 -16.44 4.08
N THR A 203 -7.55 -17.73 3.96
CA THR A 203 -8.06 -18.34 2.74
C THR A 203 -9.55 -18.02 2.55
N ASP A 204 -10.08 -18.22 1.34
CA ASP A 204 -11.48 -17.91 1.05
C ASP A 204 -12.46 -18.73 1.91
N THR A 205 -12.07 -19.93 2.34
CA THR A 205 -12.84 -20.77 3.27
C THR A 205 -12.91 -20.19 4.69
N GLU A 206 -11.87 -19.49 5.12
CA GLU A 206 -11.79 -18.89 6.46
C GLU A 206 -12.39 -17.48 6.53
N ARG A 207 -12.74 -16.89 5.38
CA ARG A 207 -13.41 -15.58 5.28
C ARG A 207 -14.94 -15.68 5.27
N SER A 208 -15.46 -16.89 5.19
CA SER A 208 -16.90 -17.18 5.06
C SER A 208 -17.58 -17.43 6.42
N ASP A 209 -16.83 -17.49 7.49
CA ASP A 209 -17.24 -17.64 8.88
C ASP A 209 -17.12 -16.28 9.64
#